data_2dde121a318e4b592bb9c899b34b6da1
#
_entry.id   2dde121a318e4b592bb9c899b34b6da1
#
_cell.length_a   1.000
_cell.length_b   1.000
_cell.length_c   1.000
_cell.angle_alpha   90.00
_cell.angle_beta   90.00
_cell.angle_gamma   90.00
#
_symmetry.space_group_name_H-M   'P 1'
#
loop_
_entity.id
_entity.type
_entity.pdbx_description
1 polymer ?
#
loop_
_entity_poly.entity_id
_entity_poly.type
_entity_poly.pdbx_seq_one_letter_code
_entity_poly.pdbx_strand_id
1 'polypeptide(L)'
;MLVTSSPSSSLHYKSIFSFGDSLADTGNGPVIFERLSIFNPVTRHPYGSTFFGRPSGRDCDGRLIIDFIAENLGLPYVPATQAHNGSFHQGANFAVAAATTLDAEFYHERDIPGAPSKFPLNTSLEVQLAWFESMKPYLCPTERECKEFFASSLFFVGEFGVNDYHFSFQKKTVQEVRSFVPDIVATLSMAIERLITKHGVRSLVVPGVIPSGCSPPILTKFADDSPAAYDSKTGCLKAYNEVGMHHNSLLQVLKMYFLCAVEDLEECKKFFGTSLFFVGEFGVNDYHMSFQRRTVQEVRSFVPVVVATISKAIERLITKHGARNLVVPGVIPSGCSPPILTKFADVSPASAYDSRTGCLKAYNELGLHHNSLLQAELDKLQAKHRNVRIIYADFFGPIMDMVESPHKFGFEEDILIVCCGGPGRYRLNSTVPCGDAAATMCQDPSARLYWDGVHLTEAANRHIANIWLGSINSATRVSSSKCANGPCRPSG
;
A
#
# COMPACT_ATOMS: atom_id res chain seq x y z
N MET A 1 1.36 8.02 -0.40
CA MET A 1 0.87 8.21 -1.77
C MET A 1 0.76 9.70 -2.05
N LEU A 2 1.33 10.19 -3.15
CA LEU A 2 1.30 11.61 -3.53
C LEU A 2 0.51 11.74 -4.83
N VAL A 3 -0.66 12.37 -4.78
CA VAL A 3 -1.41 12.77 -5.96
C VAL A 3 -1.49 14.30 -5.97
N THR A 4 -1.01 14.93 -7.03
CA THR A 4 -0.95 16.39 -7.17
C THR A 4 -2.23 16.93 -7.80
N SER A 5 -2.84 17.97 -7.25
CA SER A 5 -3.96 18.68 -7.88
C SER A 5 -3.82 20.20 -7.77
N SER A 6 -3.96 20.91 -8.88
CA SER A 6 -4.16 22.36 -8.90
C SER A 6 -5.61 22.73 -8.56
N PRO A 7 -5.88 23.86 -7.86
CA PRO A 7 -7.20 24.14 -7.27
C PRO A 7 -8.29 24.60 -8.25
N SER A 8 -8.20 24.39 -9.55
CA SER A 8 -9.26 24.78 -10.49
C SER A 8 -9.33 24.05 -11.83
N SER A 9 -8.57 22.96 -11.97
CA SER A 9 -8.79 22.00 -13.06
C SER A 9 -8.77 20.60 -12.48
N SER A 10 -9.76 19.78 -12.79
CA SER A 10 -9.63 18.33 -12.62
C SER A 10 -8.27 17.94 -13.21
N LEU A 11 -7.41 17.30 -12.42
CA LEU A 11 -6.13 16.78 -12.92
C LEU A 11 -6.45 15.73 -13.96
N HIS A 12 -6.37 16.08 -15.21
CA HIS A 12 -6.50 15.16 -16.33
C HIS A 12 -5.10 14.65 -16.67
N TYR A 13 -4.65 13.61 -15.98
CA TYR A 13 -3.52 12.84 -16.47
C TYR A 13 -3.92 12.16 -17.78
N LYS A 14 -3.02 12.19 -18.75
CA LYS A 14 -3.25 11.56 -20.06
C LYS A 14 -2.88 10.09 -20.06
N SER A 15 -2.00 9.68 -19.13
CA SER A 15 -1.49 8.32 -19.04
C SER A 15 -0.92 8.01 -17.65
N ILE A 16 -0.75 6.72 -17.36
CA ILE A 16 -0.10 6.23 -16.14
C ILE A 16 1.04 5.30 -16.53
N PHE A 17 2.25 5.59 -16.05
CA PHE A 17 3.41 4.72 -16.19
C PHE A 17 3.75 4.12 -14.83
N SER A 18 3.78 2.80 -14.72
CA SER A 18 3.97 2.09 -13.44
C SER A 18 5.22 1.21 -13.49
N PHE A 19 6.05 1.33 -12.46
CA PHE A 19 7.21 0.49 -12.17
C PHE A 19 7.00 -0.11 -10.79
N GLY A 20 7.61 -1.25 -10.51
CA GLY A 20 7.48 -1.85 -9.18
C GLY A 20 7.57 -3.36 -9.18
N ASP A 21 6.97 -3.94 -8.16
CA ASP A 21 6.96 -5.37 -7.89
C ASP A 21 5.53 -5.96 -7.99
N SER A 22 5.24 -7.03 -7.21
CA SER A 22 3.96 -7.74 -7.23
C SER A 22 2.75 -6.88 -6.88
N LEU A 23 2.93 -5.80 -6.11
CA LEU A 23 1.82 -4.92 -5.69
C LEU A 23 1.34 -3.99 -6.81
N ALA A 24 2.13 -3.85 -7.86
CA ALA A 24 1.80 -3.05 -9.03
C ALA A 24 1.76 -3.85 -10.35
N ASP A 25 2.19 -5.11 -10.37
CA ASP A 25 2.27 -5.94 -11.58
C ASP A 25 0.88 -6.30 -12.13
N THR A 26 0.56 -5.80 -13.32
CA THR A 26 -0.72 -6.06 -14.00
C THR A 26 -0.66 -7.23 -14.99
N GLY A 27 0.43 -8.01 -15.00
CA GLY A 27 0.54 -9.23 -15.80
C GLY A 27 1.88 -9.47 -16.49
N ASN A 28 2.94 -8.74 -16.15
CA ASN A 28 4.29 -9.01 -16.68
C ASN A 28 4.89 -10.27 -16.04
N GLY A 29 4.70 -10.48 -14.75
CA GLY A 29 5.23 -11.62 -13.99
C GLY A 29 4.87 -12.97 -14.60
N PRO A 30 3.61 -13.28 -14.92
CA PRO A 30 3.24 -14.51 -15.59
C PRO A 30 4.05 -14.81 -16.84
N VAL A 31 4.24 -13.82 -17.72
CA VAL A 31 4.98 -13.98 -18.96
C VAL A 31 6.46 -14.23 -18.72
N ILE A 32 7.05 -13.49 -17.80
CA ILE A 32 8.49 -13.63 -17.47
C ILE A 32 8.76 -14.96 -16.76
N PHE A 33 7.91 -15.33 -15.80
CA PHE A 33 8.06 -16.58 -15.05
C PHE A 33 7.90 -17.80 -15.95
N GLU A 34 6.95 -17.77 -16.89
CA GLU A 34 6.79 -18.81 -17.89
C GLU A 34 8.04 -18.98 -18.76
N ARG A 35 8.59 -17.86 -19.28
CA ARG A 35 9.87 -17.90 -20.06
C ARG A 35 11.03 -18.50 -19.27
N LEU A 36 11.04 -18.32 -17.97
CA LEU A 36 12.07 -18.85 -17.06
C LEU A 36 11.75 -20.24 -16.51
N SER A 37 10.60 -20.82 -16.88
CA SER A 37 10.07 -22.08 -16.33
C SER A 37 9.97 -22.03 -14.80
N ILE A 38 9.45 -20.91 -14.27
CA ILE A 38 9.13 -20.70 -12.87
C ILE A 38 7.62 -20.79 -12.71
N PHE A 39 7.17 -21.59 -11.76
CA PHE A 39 5.75 -21.64 -11.42
C PHE A 39 5.28 -20.30 -10.84
N ASN A 40 4.18 -19.78 -11.39
CA ASN A 40 3.55 -18.57 -10.89
C ASN A 40 2.09 -18.87 -10.48
N PRO A 41 1.75 -18.82 -9.18
CA PRO A 41 0.41 -19.13 -8.70
C PRO A 41 -0.67 -18.21 -9.24
N VAL A 42 -0.35 -16.95 -9.58
CA VAL A 42 -1.32 -15.95 -10.08
C VAL A 42 -1.90 -16.29 -11.46
N THR A 43 -1.36 -17.32 -12.13
CA THR A 43 -1.90 -17.85 -13.40
C THR A 43 -3.07 -18.80 -13.20
N ARG A 44 -3.45 -19.09 -11.97
CA ARG A 44 -4.49 -20.07 -11.61
C ARG A 44 -5.55 -19.44 -10.71
N HIS A 45 -6.74 -20.03 -10.74
CA HIS A 45 -7.73 -19.72 -9.72
C HIS A 45 -7.17 -20.05 -8.32
N PRO A 46 -7.50 -19.22 -7.30
CA PRO A 46 -8.58 -18.22 -7.26
C PRO A 46 -8.18 -16.80 -7.69
N TYR A 47 -6.94 -16.57 -8.12
CA TYR A 47 -6.52 -15.23 -8.55
C TYR A 47 -7.37 -14.71 -9.72
N GLY A 48 -7.72 -13.43 -9.68
CA GLY A 48 -8.48 -12.74 -10.72
C GLY A 48 -9.96 -13.11 -10.82
N SER A 49 -10.49 -13.91 -9.88
CA SER A 49 -11.83 -14.49 -9.97
C SER A 49 -12.96 -13.49 -9.76
N THR A 50 -12.72 -12.39 -9.00
CA THR A 50 -13.78 -11.45 -8.59
C THR A 50 -14.18 -10.50 -9.72
N PHE A 51 -13.22 -9.79 -10.29
CA PHE A 51 -13.51 -8.76 -11.29
C PHE A 51 -13.31 -9.27 -12.73
N PHE A 52 -12.19 -9.94 -12.97
CA PHE A 52 -11.83 -10.39 -14.32
C PHE A 52 -12.48 -11.73 -14.69
N GLY A 53 -13.02 -12.48 -13.72
CA GLY A 53 -13.60 -13.82 -13.90
C GLY A 53 -12.58 -14.89 -14.29
N ARG A 54 -11.29 -14.56 -14.27
CA ARG A 54 -10.16 -15.42 -14.62
C ARG A 54 -8.85 -14.86 -14.08
N PRO A 55 -7.81 -15.65 -13.95
CA PRO A 55 -6.47 -15.18 -13.66
C PRO A 55 -6.06 -14.02 -14.60
N SER A 56 -5.66 -12.91 -14.01
CA SER A 56 -5.34 -11.67 -14.74
C SER A 56 -3.86 -11.30 -14.67
N GLY A 57 -3.06 -12.14 -14.01
CA GLY A 57 -1.65 -11.89 -13.77
C GLY A 57 -1.37 -10.96 -12.58
N ARG A 58 -2.40 -10.55 -11.85
CA ARG A 58 -2.32 -9.75 -10.63
C ARG A 58 -2.25 -10.63 -9.40
N ASP A 59 -1.45 -10.26 -8.43
CA ASP A 59 -1.34 -10.94 -7.13
C ASP A 59 -2.55 -10.60 -6.21
N CYS A 60 -3.77 -10.79 -6.76
CA CYS A 60 -5.04 -10.41 -6.13
C CYS A 60 -6.19 -11.23 -6.73
N ASP A 61 -7.31 -11.27 -6.03
CA ASP A 61 -8.57 -11.84 -6.54
C ASP A 61 -9.21 -10.99 -7.65
N GLY A 62 -8.86 -9.71 -7.74
CA GLY A 62 -9.41 -8.77 -8.71
C GLY A 62 -8.43 -7.68 -9.10
N ARG A 63 -8.81 -6.43 -8.85
CA ARG A 63 -8.04 -5.23 -9.21
C ARG A 63 -7.01 -4.85 -8.14
N LEU A 64 -5.86 -4.35 -8.59
CA LEU A 64 -4.83 -3.73 -7.75
C LEU A 64 -5.13 -2.24 -7.52
N ILE A 65 -4.40 -1.63 -6.60
CA ILE A 65 -4.50 -0.18 -6.31
C ILE A 65 -4.34 0.66 -7.58
N ILE A 66 -3.42 0.29 -8.45
CA ILE A 66 -3.16 1.00 -9.72
C ILE A 66 -4.36 0.97 -10.66
N ASP A 67 -5.15 -0.10 -10.67
CA ASP A 67 -6.37 -0.22 -11.49
C ASP A 67 -7.44 0.76 -11.01
N PHE A 68 -7.65 0.90 -9.70
CA PHE A 68 -8.59 1.87 -9.13
C PHE A 68 -8.13 3.31 -9.36
N ILE A 69 -6.82 3.57 -9.32
CA ILE A 69 -6.27 4.89 -9.68
C ILE A 69 -6.59 5.19 -11.14
N ALA A 70 -6.35 4.25 -12.06
CA ALA A 70 -6.64 4.41 -13.47
C ALA A 70 -8.14 4.68 -13.72
N GLU A 71 -9.02 3.89 -13.11
CA GLU A 71 -10.47 4.05 -13.20
C GLU A 71 -10.93 5.42 -12.69
N ASN A 72 -10.43 5.86 -11.54
CA ASN A 72 -10.77 7.16 -10.96
C ASN A 72 -10.31 8.35 -11.84
N LEU A 73 -9.19 8.18 -12.56
CA LEU A 73 -8.67 9.16 -13.50
C LEU A 73 -9.34 9.10 -14.89
N GLY A 74 -10.28 8.17 -15.10
CA GLY A 74 -10.93 7.96 -16.39
C GLY A 74 -10.01 7.36 -17.45
N LEU A 75 -8.95 6.68 -17.02
CA LEU A 75 -7.97 6.01 -17.87
C LEU A 75 -8.24 4.48 -17.91
N PRO A 76 -7.84 3.79 -18.99
CA PRO A 76 -7.91 2.34 -19.03
C PRO A 76 -6.99 1.72 -17.97
N TYR A 77 -7.26 0.47 -17.58
CA TYR A 77 -6.33 -0.29 -16.75
C TYR A 77 -4.97 -0.36 -17.41
N VAL A 78 -3.92 -0.13 -16.60
CA VAL A 78 -2.56 0.04 -17.14
C VAL A 78 -2.06 -1.29 -17.71
N PRO A 79 -1.82 -1.39 -19.02
CA PRO A 79 -1.47 -2.66 -19.66
C PRO A 79 -0.04 -3.07 -19.32
N ALA A 80 0.15 -4.37 -19.02
CA ALA A 80 1.46 -4.97 -18.78
C ALA A 80 2.28 -5.04 -20.08
N THR A 81 3.49 -4.49 -20.08
CA THR A 81 4.30 -4.34 -21.29
C THR A 81 4.78 -5.65 -21.89
N GLN A 82 4.95 -6.69 -21.08
CA GLN A 82 5.38 -8.01 -21.55
C GLN A 82 4.23 -8.88 -22.06
N ALA A 83 2.99 -8.54 -21.72
CA ALA A 83 1.79 -9.31 -22.04
C ALA A 83 0.89 -8.66 -23.10
N HIS A 84 1.14 -7.41 -23.47
CA HIS A 84 0.27 -6.62 -24.34
C HIS A 84 0.99 -6.13 -25.59
N ASN A 85 0.33 -6.26 -26.74
CA ASN A 85 0.86 -5.84 -28.05
C ASN A 85 0.15 -4.62 -28.62
N GLY A 86 -0.64 -3.91 -27.81
CA GLY A 86 -1.43 -2.75 -28.23
C GLY A 86 -0.73 -1.42 -28.02
N SER A 87 -1.51 -0.35 -28.04
CA SER A 87 -1.04 1.01 -27.79
C SER A 87 -0.78 1.26 -26.30
N PHE A 88 0.29 2.00 -26.00
CA PHE A 88 0.65 2.44 -24.66
C PHE A 88 0.52 3.96 -24.46
N HIS A 89 -0.20 4.67 -25.32
CA HIS A 89 -0.36 6.12 -25.20
C HIS A 89 -1.16 6.57 -23.97
N GLN A 90 -1.96 5.67 -23.38
CA GLN A 90 -2.67 5.96 -22.13
C GLN A 90 -1.99 5.34 -20.89
N GLY A 91 -0.80 4.77 -21.07
CA GLY A 91 0.01 4.22 -19.98
C GLY A 91 0.59 2.85 -20.26
N ALA A 92 1.56 2.48 -19.45
CA ALA A 92 2.27 1.20 -19.51
C ALA A 92 2.71 0.76 -18.13
N ASN A 93 2.59 -0.53 -17.85
CA ASN A 93 3.05 -1.14 -16.62
C ASN A 93 4.32 -1.97 -16.88
N PHE A 94 5.41 -1.60 -16.23
CA PHE A 94 6.71 -2.27 -16.27
C PHE A 94 6.96 -3.11 -15.02
N ALA A 95 6.12 -2.99 -13.99
CA ALA A 95 6.25 -3.71 -12.73
C ALA A 95 6.27 -5.22 -12.95
N VAL A 96 7.07 -5.93 -12.18
CA VAL A 96 7.19 -7.40 -12.24
C VAL A 96 7.20 -7.95 -10.83
N ALA A 97 6.41 -8.99 -10.57
CA ALA A 97 6.43 -9.71 -9.31
C ALA A 97 7.87 -10.14 -8.93
N ALA A 98 8.23 -9.96 -7.66
CA ALA A 98 9.56 -10.23 -7.11
C ALA A 98 10.72 -9.34 -7.63
N ALA A 99 10.42 -8.23 -8.32
CA ALA A 99 11.44 -7.29 -8.76
C ALA A 99 12.18 -6.64 -7.58
N THR A 100 13.47 -6.37 -7.80
CA THR A 100 14.37 -5.71 -6.84
C THR A 100 14.79 -4.33 -7.35
N THR A 101 15.27 -3.48 -6.46
CA THR A 101 15.86 -2.19 -6.82
C THR A 101 17.20 -2.39 -7.52
N LEU A 102 18.09 -3.18 -6.89
CA LEU A 102 19.40 -3.51 -7.42
C LEU A 102 19.29 -4.64 -8.45
N ASP A 103 20.26 -4.72 -9.36
CA ASP A 103 20.30 -5.75 -10.39
C ASP A 103 20.53 -7.14 -9.79
N ALA A 104 20.02 -8.16 -10.45
CA ALA A 104 20.12 -9.55 -10.01
C ALA A 104 21.57 -10.00 -9.78
N GLU A 105 22.52 -9.47 -10.55
CA GLU A 105 23.95 -9.77 -10.41
C GLU A 105 24.47 -9.43 -9.01
N PHE A 106 24.06 -8.30 -8.44
CA PHE A 106 24.43 -7.92 -7.06
C PHE A 106 24.14 -9.01 -6.04
N TYR A 107 23.00 -9.69 -6.17
CA TYR A 107 22.57 -10.75 -5.27
C TYR A 107 23.21 -12.10 -5.59
N HIS A 108 23.29 -12.45 -6.87
CA HIS A 108 23.86 -13.71 -7.31
C HIS A 108 25.36 -13.83 -6.97
N GLU A 109 26.13 -12.74 -7.10
CA GLU A 109 27.52 -12.69 -6.67
C GLU A 109 27.68 -12.91 -5.15
N ARG A 110 26.64 -12.65 -4.37
CA ARG A 110 26.61 -12.82 -2.91
C ARG A 110 25.91 -14.10 -2.45
N ASP A 111 25.59 -14.99 -3.40
CA ASP A 111 24.82 -16.23 -3.17
C ASP A 111 23.47 -15.97 -2.48
N ILE A 112 22.74 -14.95 -2.91
CA ILE A 112 21.42 -14.57 -2.40
C ILE A 112 20.36 -14.84 -3.49
N PRO A 113 19.34 -15.65 -3.21
CA PRO A 113 19.11 -16.46 -2.01
C PRO A 113 19.91 -17.75 -1.94
N GLY A 114 20.75 -18.07 -2.93
CA GLY A 114 21.59 -19.25 -3.05
C GLY A 114 21.23 -20.14 -4.24
N ALA A 115 22.22 -20.82 -4.80
CA ALA A 115 22.03 -21.79 -5.88
C ALA A 115 21.22 -23.01 -5.39
N PRO A 116 20.31 -23.60 -6.18
CA PRO A 116 20.01 -23.30 -7.58
C PRO A 116 18.86 -22.28 -7.80
N SER A 117 18.60 -21.38 -6.87
CA SER A 117 17.53 -20.40 -7.00
C SER A 117 17.71 -19.52 -8.24
N LYS A 118 16.59 -19.26 -8.92
CA LYS A 118 16.54 -18.28 -10.03
C LYS A 118 16.31 -16.83 -9.54
N PHE A 119 15.96 -16.65 -8.27
CA PHE A 119 15.71 -15.35 -7.68
C PHE A 119 16.96 -14.76 -7.02
N PRO A 120 17.10 -13.43 -6.99
CA PRO A 120 16.31 -12.42 -7.72
C PRO A 120 16.41 -12.54 -9.24
N LEU A 121 15.31 -12.18 -9.92
CA LEU A 121 15.22 -12.19 -11.37
C LEU A 121 15.90 -10.95 -11.97
N ASN A 122 16.28 -11.02 -13.24
CA ASN A 122 16.75 -9.84 -14.00
C ASN A 122 15.56 -8.96 -14.45
N THR A 123 14.86 -8.39 -13.46
CA THR A 123 13.68 -7.52 -13.64
C THR A 123 13.76 -6.31 -12.70
N SER A 124 14.99 -5.90 -12.37
CA SER A 124 15.28 -4.76 -11.50
C SER A 124 14.66 -3.45 -11.97
N LEU A 125 14.72 -2.43 -11.13
CA LEU A 125 14.30 -1.07 -11.49
C LEU A 125 15.02 -0.56 -12.75
N GLU A 126 16.31 -0.81 -12.90
CA GLU A 126 17.06 -0.39 -14.10
C GLU A 126 16.57 -1.12 -15.36
N VAL A 127 16.27 -2.40 -15.26
CA VAL A 127 15.70 -3.18 -16.37
C VAL A 127 14.33 -2.64 -16.77
N GLN A 128 13.48 -2.32 -15.81
CA GLN A 128 12.16 -1.72 -16.07
C GLN A 128 12.28 -0.34 -16.72
N LEU A 129 13.24 0.48 -16.28
CA LEU A 129 13.54 1.77 -16.91
C LEU A 129 14.07 1.61 -18.34
N ALA A 130 14.91 0.60 -18.59
CA ALA A 130 15.37 0.30 -19.94
C ALA A 130 14.20 -0.09 -20.86
N TRP A 131 13.24 -0.85 -20.39
CA TRP A 131 12.02 -1.14 -21.15
C TRP A 131 11.20 0.12 -21.44
N PHE A 132 11.06 1.01 -20.45
CA PHE A 132 10.41 2.30 -20.65
C PHE A 132 11.14 3.15 -21.70
N GLU A 133 12.46 3.24 -21.62
CA GLU A 133 13.24 4.01 -22.60
C GLU A 133 13.16 3.43 -24.01
N SER A 134 13.14 2.12 -24.13
CA SER A 134 12.95 1.45 -25.44
C SER A 134 11.56 1.68 -26.06
N MET A 135 10.57 1.95 -25.22
CA MET A 135 9.21 2.26 -25.66
C MET A 135 9.03 3.70 -26.12
N LYS A 136 9.81 4.64 -25.62
CA LYS A 136 9.67 6.09 -25.91
C LYS A 136 9.47 6.45 -27.38
N PRO A 137 10.26 5.92 -28.34
CA PRO A 137 10.11 6.27 -29.75
C PRO A 137 8.73 5.95 -30.33
N TYR A 138 8.00 5.02 -29.71
CA TYR A 138 6.66 4.63 -30.12
C TYR A 138 5.57 5.49 -29.48
N LEU A 139 5.90 6.27 -28.44
CA LEU A 139 4.98 7.15 -27.72
C LEU A 139 5.06 8.60 -28.19
N CYS A 140 6.24 9.05 -28.58
CA CYS A 140 6.50 10.44 -28.93
C CYS A 140 7.66 10.54 -29.92
N PRO A 141 7.48 11.29 -31.05
CA PRO A 141 8.47 11.35 -32.13
C PRO A 141 9.74 12.13 -31.77
N THR A 142 9.63 13.14 -30.88
CA THR A 142 10.75 13.99 -30.51
C THR A 142 10.94 14.06 -28.98
N GLU A 143 12.16 14.39 -28.55
CA GLU A 143 12.44 14.51 -27.12
C GLU A 143 11.58 15.60 -26.43
N ARG A 144 11.31 16.70 -27.12
CA ARG A 144 10.45 17.77 -26.61
C ARG A 144 9.03 17.26 -26.40
N GLU A 145 8.45 16.59 -27.40
CA GLU A 145 7.10 16.01 -27.28
C GLU A 145 7.03 14.95 -26.20
N CYS A 146 8.09 14.14 -26.03
CA CYS A 146 8.18 13.19 -24.92
C CYS A 146 8.14 13.89 -23.57
N LYS A 147 8.91 14.96 -23.37
CA LYS A 147 8.89 15.72 -22.12
C LYS A 147 7.52 16.34 -21.85
N GLU A 148 6.86 16.89 -22.84
CA GLU A 148 5.50 17.45 -22.72
C GLU A 148 4.48 16.34 -22.40
N PHE A 149 4.58 15.18 -23.04
CA PHE A 149 3.72 14.04 -22.81
C PHE A 149 3.89 13.48 -21.38
N PHE A 150 5.14 13.23 -20.95
CA PHE A 150 5.39 12.70 -19.60
C PHE A 150 5.14 13.71 -18.50
N ALA A 151 5.24 15.01 -18.76
CA ALA A 151 4.85 16.05 -17.81
C ALA A 151 3.34 16.02 -17.48
N SER A 152 2.51 15.51 -18.43
CA SER A 152 1.06 15.34 -18.24
C SER A 152 0.67 13.93 -17.80
N SER A 153 1.62 13.07 -17.46
CA SER A 153 1.45 11.68 -17.04
C SER A 153 1.70 11.49 -15.55
N LEU A 154 1.06 10.50 -14.95
CA LEU A 154 1.35 10.03 -13.59
C LEU A 154 2.37 8.89 -13.65
N PHE A 155 3.45 9.00 -12.90
CA PHE A 155 4.45 7.93 -12.74
C PHE A 155 4.33 7.31 -11.36
N PHE A 156 4.10 6.00 -11.30
CA PHE A 156 4.10 5.21 -10.09
C PHE A 156 5.41 4.41 -10.06
N VAL A 157 6.29 4.75 -9.10
CA VAL A 157 7.57 4.08 -8.89
C VAL A 157 7.46 3.30 -7.59
N GLY A 158 6.97 2.06 -7.72
CA GLY A 158 6.45 1.22 -6.66
C GLY A 158 7.41 0.81 -5.57
N GLU A 159 7.06 -0.16 -4.80
CA GLU A 159 7.64 -0.46 -3.48
C GLU A 159 9.01 -1.13 -3.56
N PHE A 160 9.92 -0.53 -4.32
CA PHE A 160 11.28 -1.01 -4.44
C PHE A 160 12.01 -1.01 -3.10
N GLY A 161 12.71 -2.10 -2.79
CA GLY A 161 13.45 -2.35 -1.57
C GLY A 161 12.92 -3.54 -0.76
N VAL A 162 11.63 -3.82 -0.79
CA VAL A 162 11.03 -4.92 -0.01
C VAL A 162 11.63 -6.26 -0.42
N ASN A 163 11.64 -6.59 -1.71
CA ASN A 163 12.21 -7.82 -2.22
C ASN A 163 13.73 -7.87 -2.05
N ASP A 164 14.42 -6.73 -2.19
CA ASP A 164 15.85 -6.60 -1.91
C ASP A 164 16.20 -7.11 -0.51
N TYR A 165 15.43 -6.69 0.50
CA TYR A 165 15.64 -7.11 1.88
C TYR A 165 15.17 -8.54 2.12
N HIS A 166 14.00 -8.94 1.63
CA HIS A 166 13.45 -10.26 1.86
C HIS A 166 14.32 -11.38 1.28
N PHE A 167 14.87 -11.19 0.08
CA PHE A 167 15.83 -12.14 -0.47
C PHE A 167 17.14 -12.15 0.32
N SER A 168 17.65 -10.97 0.69
CA SER A 168 18.89 -10.85 1.44
C SER A 168 18.82 -11.50 2.81
N PHE A 169 17.71 -11.37 3.54
CA PHE A 169 17.50 -12.02 4.84
C PHE A 169 17.48 -13.55 4.78
N GLN A 170 17.40 -14.14 3.59
CA GLN A 170 17.50 -15.59 3.47
C GLN A 170 18.90 -16.13 3.77
N LYS A 171 19.94 -15.36 3.51
CA LYS A 171 21.36 -15.76 3.58
C LYS A 171 22.25 -14.82 4.39
N LYS A 172 21.84 -13.60 4.62
CA LYS A 172 22.64 -12.55 5.24
C LYS A 172 22.10 -12.16 6.61
N THR A 173 23.00 -11.75 7.49
CA THR A 173 22.63 -11.16 8.77
C THR A 173 21.95 -9.81 8.57
N VAL A 174 21.17 -9.39 9.56
CA VAL A 174 20.51 -8.07 9.52
C VAL A 174 21.51 -6.93 9.33
N GLN A 175 22.69 -7.04 9.92
CA GLN A 175 23.75 -6.02 9.79
C GLN A 175 24.28 -5.94 8.36
N GLU A 176 24.49 -7.07 7.69
CA GLU A 176 24.87 -7.10 6.28
C GLU A 176 23.77 -6.52 5.39
N VAL A 177 22.52 -6.91 5.61
CA VAL A 177 21.36 -6.39 4.85
C VAL A 177 21.23 -4.86 5.07
N ARG A 178 21.42 -4.38 6.29
CA ARG A 178 21.41 -2.95 6.60
C ARG A 178 22.49 -2.18 5.81
N SER A 179 23.64 -2.80 5.54
CA SER A 179 24.70 -2.16 4.74
C SER A 179 24.33 -1.97 3.26
N PHE A 180 23.31 -2.68 2.74
CA PHE A 180 22.83 -2.53 1.37
C PHE A 180 21.85 -1.35 1.21
N VAL A 181 21.28 -0.86 2.32
CA VAL A 181 20.25 0.21 2.28
C VAL A 181 20.71 1.45 1.52
N PRO A 182 21.94 2.00 1.74
CA PRO A 182 22.39 3.17 0.98
C PRO A 182 22.42 2.94 -0.54
N ASP A 183 22.86 1.78 -0.99
CA ASP A 183 22.95 1.45 -2.42
C ASP A 183 21.57 1.32 -3.06
N ILE A 184 20.64 0.65 -2.35
CA ILE A 184 19.24 0.51 -2.77
C ILE A 184 18.57 1.88 -2.91
N VAL A 185 18.70 2.73 -1.89
CA VAL A 185 18.08 4.06 -1.90
C VAL A 185 18.77 4.98 -2.93
N ALA A 186 20.07 4.89 -3.11
CA ALA A 186 20.78 5.66 -4.14
C ALA A 186 20.33 5.26 -5.55
N THR A 187 20.19 3.97 -5.83
CA THR A 187 19.70 3.47 -7.13
C THR A 187 18.27 3.96 -7.41
N LEU A 188 17.37 3.85 -6.42
CA LEU A 188 16.01 4.38 -6.56
C LEU A 188 16.02 5.90 -6.81
N SER A 189 16.90 6.62 -6.14
CA SER A 189 17.05 8.07 -6.31
C SER A 189 17.55 8.45 -7.69
N MET A 190 18.56 7.76 -8.21
CA MET A 190 19.06 7.99 -9.57
C MET A 190 17.99 7.71 -10.62
N ALA A 191 17.17 6.69 -10.41
CA ALA A 191 16.03 6.38 -11.27
C ALA A 191 15.00 7.51 -11.30
N ILE A 192 14.63 8.03 -10.14
CA ILE A 192 13.70 9.16 -10.00
C ILE A 192 14.29 10.43 -10.64
N GLU A 193 15.56 10.74 -10.36
CA GLU A 193 16.26 11.87 -11.00
C GLU A 193 16.24 11.77 -12.51
N ARG A 194 16.54 10.59 -13.06
CA ARG A 194 16.50 10.31 -14.50
C ARG A 194 15.12 10.53 -15.09
N LEU A 195 14.06 10.08 -14.42
CA LEU A 195 12.68 10.34 -14.84
C LEU A 195 12.36 11.84 -14.87
N ILE A 196 12.77 12.58 -13.86
CA ILE A 196 12.53 14.04 -13.77
C ILE A 196 13.37 14.81 -14.78
N THR A 197 14.68 14.63 -14.76
CA THR A 197 15.61 15.50 -15.51
C THR A 197 15.70 15.13 -16.99
N LYS A 198 15.82 13.85 -17.31
CA LYS A 198 15.94 13.36 -18.69
C LYS A 198 14.58 13.27 -19.39
N HIS A 199 13.55 12.80 -18.68
CA HIS A 199 12.25 12.51 -19.31
C HIS A 199 11.18 13.55 -19.05
N GLY A 200 11.43 14.54 -18.18
CA GLY A 200 10.50 15.65 -17.92
C GLY A 200 9.27 15.26 -17.08
N VAL A 201 9.37 14.16 -16.33
CA VAL A 201 8.30 13.72 -15.43
C VAL A 201 8.09 14.74 -14.31
N ARG A 202 6.82 15.09 -14.04
CA ARG A 202 6.46 16.06 -13.01
C ARG A 202 5.60 15.49 -11.87
N SER A 203 4.96 14.37 -12.10
CA SER A 203 4.05 13.76 -11.14
C SER A 203 4.47 12.33 -10.86
N LEU A 204 4.99 12.10 -9.65
CA LEU A 204 5.47 10.78 -9.20
C LEU A 204 4.80 10.38 -7.88
N VAL A 205 4.51 9.10 -7.78
CA VAL A 205 4.15 8.43 -6.54
C VAL A 205 5.26 7.44 -6.22
N VAL A 206 5.95 7.65 -5.11
CA VAL A 206 7.05 6.78 -4.66
C VAL A 206 6.72 6.28 -3.25
N PRO A 207 6.21 5.05 -3.11
CA PRO A 207 6.00 4.44 -1.81
C PRO A 207 7.33 4.13 -1.12
N GLY A 208 7.33 4.17 0.21
CA GLY A 208 8.42 3.61 1.01
C GLY A 208 8.23 2.11 1.25
N VAL A 209 9.23 1.45 1.83
CA VAL A 209 9.16 0.04 2.18
C VAL A 209 8.34 -0.20 3.45
N ILE A 210 7.68 -1.35 3.50
CA ILE A 210 6.93 -1.81 4.67
C ILE A 210 7.88 -2.23 5.81
N PRO A 211 7.41 -2.30 7.07
CA PRO A 211 8.21 -2.78 8.18
C PRO A 211 8.46 -4.29 8.07
N SER A 212 9.59 -4.68 7.49
CA SER A 212 9.95 -6.08 7.20
C SER A 212 9.89 -7.00 8.44
N GLY A 213 10.24 -6.49 9.63
CA GLY A 213 10.17 -7.25 10.87
C GLY A 213 8.75 -7.59 11.34
N CYS A 214 7.73 -6.99 10.74
CA CYS A 214 6.31 -7.29 10.96
C CYS A 214 5.74 -8.20 9.87
N SER A 215 6.48 -8.47 8.79
CA SER A 215 5.97 -9.26 7.69
C SER A 215 5.89 -10.75 8.05
N PRO A 216 4.80 -11.45 7.69
CA PRO A 216 4.64 -12.86 8.02
C PRO A 216 5.79 -13.77 7.56
N PRO A 217 6.37 -13.61 6.35
CA PRO A 217 7.50 -14.43 5.93
C PRO A 217 8.74 -14.28 6.85
N ILE A 218 9.04 -13.06 7.30
CA ILE A 218 10.17 -12.79 8.19
C ILE A 218 9.88 -13.31 9.60
N LEU A 219 8.68 -13.05 10.13
CA LEU A 219 8.26 -13.56 11.44
C LEU A 219 8.26 -15.09 11.49
N THR A 220 7.81 -15.75 10.42
CA THR A 220 7.82 -17.23 10.34
C THR A 220 9.25 -17.77 10.26
N LYS A 221 10.09 -17.16 9.43
CA LYS A 221 11.48 -17.62 9.24
C LYS A 221 12.32 -17.49 10.51
N PHE A 222 12.12 -16.44 11.27
CA PHE A 222 12.89 -16.11 12.47
C PHE A 222 12.05 -16.27 13.76
N ALA A 223 11.08 -17.19 13.75
CA ALA A 223 10.19 -17.45 14.88
C ALA A 223 10.92 -17.90 16.16
N ASP A 224 12.08 -18.53 16.01
CA ASP A 224 12.90 -19.06 17.13
C ASP A 224 13.89 -18.02 17.70
N ASP A 225 13.87 -16.77 17.22
CA ASP A 225 14.67 -15.71 17.77
C ASP A 225 14.32 -15.45 19.24
N SER A 226 15.32 -15.00 20.00
CA SER A 226 15.15 -14.65 21.41
C SER A 226 13.98 -13.68 21.61
N PRO A 227 13.16 -13.83 22.66
CA PRO A 227 12.11 -12.87 23.01
C PRO A 227 12.57 -11.40 23.06
N ALA A 228 13.84 -11.15 23.37
CA ALA A 228 14.45 -9.82 23.38
C ALA A 228 14.61 -9.21 21.98
N ALA A 229 14.62 -10.03 20.91
CA ALA A 229 14.68 -9.57 19.52
C ALA A 229 13.41 -8.87 19.07
N TYR A 230 12.29 -9.18 19.72
CA TYR A 230 10.99 -8.61 19.36
C TYR A 230 10.75 -7.29 20.06
N ASP A 231 10.11 -6.37 19.38
CA ASP A 231 9.59 -5.18 20.00
C ASP A 231 8.49 -5.55 21.00
N SER A 232 8.64 -5.09 22.22
CA SER A 232 7.74 -5.48 23.30
C SER A 232 6.31 -4.93 23.14
N LYS A 233 6.10 -3.94 22.27
CA LYS A 233 4.81 -3.30 22.03
C LYS A 233 4.10 -3.86 20.81
N THR A 234 4.84 -4.15 19.75
CA THR A 234 4.28 -4.56 18.44
C THR A 234 4.40 -6.05 18.17
N GLY A 235 5.30 -6.75 18.85
CA GLY A 235 5.63 -8.15 18.56
C GLY A 235 6.45 -8.33 17.29
N CYS A 236 6.87 -7.26 16.63
CA CYS A 236 7.68 -7.31 15.43
C CYS A 236 9.18 -7.49 15.76
N LEU A 237 9.93 -8.07 14.85
CA LEU A 237 11.38 -8.17 14.95
C LEU A 237 12.04 -6.79 14.77
N LYS A 238 12.56 -6.22 15.84
CA LYS A 238 13.08 -4.84 15.91
C LYS A 238 14.14 -4.56 14.86
N ALA A 239 15.17 -5.40 14.80
CA ALA A 239 16.31 -5.20 13.92
C ALA A 239 15.93 -5.21 12.43
N TYR A 240 14.91 -6.00 12.04
CA TYR A 240 14.40 -6.05 10.67
C TYR A 240 13.58 -4.81 10.32
N ASN A 241 12.81 -4.27 11.29
CA ASN A 241 12.10 -3.00 11.12
C ASN A 241 13.06 -1.81 11.01
N GLU A 242 14.18 -1.83 11.74
CA GLU A 242 15.20 -0.79 11.64
C GLU A 242 15.79 -0.66 10.23
N VAL A 243 15.88 -1.76 9.48
CA VAL A 243 16.31 -1.73 8.07
C VAL A 243 15.32 -0.93 7.23
N GLY A 244 14.03 -1.22 7.33
CA GLY A 244 12.99 -0.48 6.62
C GLY A 244 12.89 0.99 7.06
N MET A 245 13.02 1.28 8.36
CA MET A 245 13.06 2.66 8.87
C MET A 245 14.25 3.44 8.33
N HIS A 246 15.43 2.80 8.26
CA HIS A 246 16.63 3.42 7.67
C HIS A 246 16.44 3.74 6.19
N HIS A 247 15.90 2.77 5.40
CA HIS A 247 15.53 3.00 4.01
C HIS A 247 14.58 4.19 3.85
N ASN A 248 13.47 4.18 4.55
CA ASN A 248 12.45 5.22 4.45
C ASN A 248 12.98 6.59 4.89
N SER A 249 13.89 6.63 5.87
CA SER A 249 14.53 7.86 6.32
C SER A 249 15.45 8.45 5.24
N LEU A 250 16.28 7.62 4.61
CA LEU A 250 17.13 8.06 3.50
C LEU A 250 16.32 8.49 2.28
N LEU A 251 15.28 7.72 1.93
CA LEU A 251 14.39 8.05 0.82
C LEU A 251 13.68 9.39 1.05
N GLN A 252 13.29 9.72 2.28
CA GLN A 252 12.71 11.03 2.61
C GLN A 252 13.70 12.17 2.43
N VAL A 253 14.96 12.00 2.81
CA VAL A 253 16.01 13.01 2.63
C VAL A 253 16.26 13.25 1.14
N LEU A 254 16.36 12.20 0.35
CA LEU A 254 16.58 12.29 -1.09
C LEU A 254 15.38 12.88 -1.83
N LYS A 255 14.16 12.55 -1.42
CA LYS A 255 12.95 13.17 -1.94
C LYS A 255 12.95 14.70 -1.72
N MET A 256 13.40 15.16 -0.56
CA MET A 256 13.59 16.59 -0.30
C MET A 256 14.67 17.19 -1.22
N TYR A 257 15.77 16.46 -1.44
CA TYR A 257 16.87 16.93 -2.28
C TYR A 257 16.45 17.10 -3.73
N PHE A 258 15.77 16.11 -4.33
CA PHE A 258 15.37 16.18 -5.75
C PHE A 258 14.26 17.19 -6.02
N LEU A 259 13.26 17.29 -5.13
CA LEU A 259 12.18 18.26 -5.29
C LEU A 259 12.65 19.68 -5.00
N CYS A 260 13.67 19.85 -4.15
CA CYS A 260 14.16 21.16 -3.73
C CYS A 260 15.50 21.56 -4.37
N ALA A 261 16.24 20.66 -5.01
CA ALA A 261 17.48 21.00 -5.72
C ALA A 261 17.26 21.47 -7.17
N VAL A 262 16.08 21.15 -7.74
CA VAL A 262 15.70 21.52 -9.10
C VAL A 262 14.81 22.77 -9.13
N GLU A 263 14.16 23.09 -8.00
CA GLU A 263 13.24 24.23 -7.86
C GLU A 263 13.41 24.88 -6.46
N ASP A 264 13.08 26.16 -6.33
CA ASP A 264 13.13 26.90 -5.07
C ASP A 264 12.28 26.20 -3.98
N LEU A 265 12.70 26.25 -2.72
CA LEU A 265 11.99 25.68 -1.55
C LEU A 265 10.51 26.09 -1.50
N GLU A 266 10.18 27.29 -1.98
CA GLU A 266 8.81 27.77 -2.07
C GLU A 266 8.00 27.08 -3.18
N GLU A 267 8.62 26.69 -4.29
CA GLU A 267 7.96 25.89 -5.33
C GLU A 267 7.68 24.46 -4.85
N CYS A 268 8.59 23.87 -4.10
CA CYS A 268 8.36 22.57 -3.44
C CYS A 268 7.16 22.60 -2.50
N LYS A 269 7.09 23.63 -1.65
CA LYS A 269 5.94 23.79 -0.74
C LYS A 269 4.64 24.06 -1.51
N LYS A 270 4.71 24.78 -2.61
CA LYS A 270 3.57 25.01 -3.49
C LYS A 270 3.09 23.72 -4.14
N PHE A 271 4.02 22.89 -4.63
CA PHE A 271 3.73 21.57 -5.18
C PHE A 271 3.05 20.66 -4.16
N PHE A 272 3.64 20.50 -2.97
CA PHE A 272 3.03 19.71 -1.90
C PHE A 272 1.72 20.32 -1.37
N GLY A 273 1.59 21.63 -1.40
CA GLY A 273 0.36 22.34 -1.06
C GLY A 273 -0.82 22.00 -1.96
N THR A 274 -0.55 21.58 -3.20
CA THR A 274 -1.57 21.11 -4.16
C THR A 274 -1.74 19.62 -4.22
N SER A 275 -0.92 18.84 -3.48
CA SER A 275 -0.93 17.37 -3.46
C SER A 275 -1.91 16.82 -2.42
N LEU A 276 -2.52 15.68 -2.71
CA LEU A 276 -3.28 14.89 -1.74
C LEU A 276 -2.38 13.83 -1.10
N PHE A 277 -2.25 13.89 0.21
CA PHE A 277 -1.48 12.93 0.99
C PHE A 277 -2.43 11.89 1.59
N PHE A 278 -2.22 10.63 1.25
CA PHE A 278 -2.88 9.52 1.89
C PHE A 278 -1.95 8.95 2.97
N VAL A 279 -2.34 9.11 4.23
CA VAL A 279 -1.54 8.68 5.38
C VAL A 279 -2.20 7.42 5.94
N GLY A 280 -1.83 6.27 5.39
CA GLY A 280 -2.46 4.96 5.48
C GLY A 280 -2.85 4.44 6.86
N GLU A 281 -3.33 3.21 6.92
CA GLU A 281 -3.97 2.57 8.08
C GLU A 281 -2.96 2.11 9.13
N PHE A 282 -2.20 3.02 9.67
CA PHE A 282 -1.21 2.71 10.72
C PHE A 282 -1.90 2.35 12.03
N GLY A 283 -1.43 1.28 12.67
CA GLY A 283 -1.90 0.76 13.95
C GLY A 283 -2.46 -0.65 13.87
N VAL A 284 -3.08 -1.07 12.76
CA VAL A 284 -3.66 -2.42 12.64
C VAL A 284 -2.60 -3.50 12.89
N ASN A 285 -1.48 -3.43 12.18
CA ASN A 285 -0.39 -4.39 12.33
C ASN A 285 0.31 -4.27 13.69
N ASP A 286 0.47 -3.04 14.21
CA ASP A 286 0.99 -2.81 15.56
C ASP A 286 0.20 -3.61 16.61
N TYR A 287 -1.14 -3.63 16.50
CA TYR A 287 -1.99 -4.34 17.43
C TYR A 287 -2.05 -5.84 17.13
N HIS A 288 -2.29 -6.25 15.89
CA HIS A 288 -2.42 -7.66 15.51
C HIS A 288 -1.15 -8.47 15.84
N MET A 289 0.03 -7.90 15.59
CA MET A 289 1.30 -8.55 15.95
C MET A 289 1.50 -8.58 17.46
N SER A 290 1.11 -7.52 18.18
CA SER A 290 1.21 -7.46 19.65
C SER A 290 0.34 -8.51 20.34
N PHE A 291 -0.84 -8.84 19.79
CA PHE A 291 -1.71 -9.89 20.31
C PHE A 291 -1.10 -11.30 20.25
N GLN A 292 0.00 -11.49 19.53
CA GLN A 292 0.73 -12.76 19.56
C GLN A 292 1.23 -13.12 20.96
N ARG A 293 1.58 -12.12 21.77
CA ARG A 293 2.27 -12.30 23.07
C ARG A 293 1.72 -11.45 24.22
N ARG A 294 0.67 -10.65 23.95
CA ARG A 294 0.15 -9.68 24.90
C ARG A 294 -1.37 -9.75 24.99
N THR A 295 -1.87 -9.42 26.16
CA THR A 295 -3.31 -9.23 26.38
C THR A 295 -3.81 -7.96 25.69
N VAL A 296 -5.12 -7.91 25.41
CA VAL A 296 -5.77 -6.71 24.85
C VAL A 296 -5.52 -5.47 25.71
N GLN A 297 -5.53 -5.63 27.04
CA GLN A 297 -5.31 -4.52 27.97
C GLN A 297 -3.89 -3.96 27.86
N GLU A 298 -2.88 -4.81 27.73
CA GLU A 298 -1.50 -4.38 27.49
C GLU A 298 -1.35 -3.68 26.15
N VAL A 299 -1.95 -4.23 25.09
CA VAL A 299 -1.93 -3.61 23.75
C VAL A 299 -2.66 -2.27 23.75
N ARG A 300 -3.76 -2.15 24.50
CA ARG A 300 -4.50 -0.88 24.66
C ARG A 300 -3.62 0.24 25.22
N SER A 301 -2.65 -0.08 26.08
CA SER A 301 -1.72 0.92 26.63
C SER A 301 -0.77 1.53 25.58
N PHE A 302 -0.61 0.90 24.41
CA PHE A 302 0.25 1.39 23.31
C PHE A 302 -0.46 2.39 22.40
N VAL A 303 -1.80 2.37 22.41
CA VAL A 303 -2.61 3.20 21.50
C VAL A 303 -2.21 4.68 21.53
N PRO A 304 -2.00 5.33 22.69
CA PRO A 304 -1.59 6.73 22.71
C PRO A 304 -0.24 6.99 22.03
N VAL A 305 0.70 6.04 22.12
CA VAL A 305 2.02 6.16 21.49
C VAL A 305 1.93 6.01 19.98
N VAL A 306 1.14 5.06 19.49
CA VAL A 306 0.90 4.86 18.06
C VAL A 306 0.25 6.11 17.47
N VAL A 307 -0.82 6.60 18.08
CA VAL A 307 -1.55 7.79 17.62
C VAL A 307 -0.66 9.04 17.65
N ALA A 308 0.11 9.24 18.72
CA ALA A 308 1.05 10.37 18.81
C ALA A 308 2.13 10.30 17.71
N THR A 309 2.55 9.11 17.32
CA THR A 309 3.53 8.93 16.25
C THR A 309 2.93 9.30 14.89
N ILE A 310 1.70 8.90 14.61
CA ILE A 310 0.95 9.29 13.41
C ILE A 310 0.77 10.81 13.38
N SER A 311 0.31 11.41 14.49
CA SER A 311 0.11 12.86 14.61
C SER A 311 1.39 13.65 14.32
N LYS A 312 2.54 13.23 14.88
CA LYS A 312 3.85 13.85 14.62
C LYS A 312 4.27 13.73 13.15
N ALA A 313 4.00 12.59 12.51
CA ALA A 313 4.30 12.39 11.10
C ALA A 313 3.46 13.33 10.22
N ILE A 314 2.17 13.45 10.50
CA ILE A 314 1.25 14.38 9.82
C ILE A 314 1.71 15.83 10.02
N GLU A 315 2.02 16.23 11.23
CA GLU A 315 2.50 17.58 11.52
C GLU A 315 3.80 17.91 10.78
N ARG A 316 4.70 16.93 10.67
CA ARG A 316 5.93 17.06 9.86
C ARG A 316 5.62 17.26 8.38
N LEU A 317 4.66 16.51 7.81
CA LEU A 317 4.21 16.70 6.42
C LEU A 317 3.70 18.13 6.19
N ILE A 318 2.92 18.65 7.14
CA ILE A 318 2.36 19.99 7.07
C ILE A 318 3.46 21.07 7.19
N THR A 319 4.26 21.00 8.27
CA THR A 319 5.17 22.08 8.65
C THR A 319 6.45 22.10 7.85
N LYS A 320 7.02 20.93 7.57
CA LYS A 320 8.30 20.84 6.84
C LYS A 320 8.11 20.74 5.34
N HIS A 321 7.06 20.03 4.90
CA HIS A 321 6.87 19.72 3.49
C HIS A 321 5.75 20.52 2.83
N GLY A 322 4.98 21.31 3.59
CA GLY A 322 3.93 22.16 3.03
C GLY A 322 2.66 21.42 2.58
N ALA A 323 2.45 20.17 3.03
CA ALA A 323 1.23 19.42 2.74
C ALA A 323 -0.01 20.18 3.23
N ARG A 324 -1.04 20.26 2.38
CA ARG A 324 -2.28 20.98 2.70
C ARG A 324 -3.54 20.14 2.57
N ASN A 325 -3.46 18.98 1.95
CA ASN A 325 -4.58 18.07 1.79
C ASN A 325 -4.16 16.67 2.22
N LEU A 326 -4.75 16.17 3.29
CA LEU A 326 -4.42 14.86 3.86
C LEU A 326 -5.70 14.05 4.06
N VAL A 327 -5.62 12.76 3.75
CA VAL A 327 -6.63 11.74 4.07
C VAL A 327 -5.98 10.75 5.02
N VAL A 328 -6.56 10.58 6.19
CA VAL A 328 -6.01 9.76 7.27
C VAL A 328 -7.03 8.69 7.67
N PRO A 329 -6.85 7.45 7.24
CA PRO A 329 -7.71 6.34 7.66
C PRO A 329 -7.55 5.99 9.13
N GLY A 330 -8.67 5.60 9.75
CA GLY A 330 -8.67 4.91 11.02
C GLY A 330 -8.31 3.43 10.90
N VAL A 331 -8.27 2.71 12.04
CA VAL A 331 -8.05 1.25 12.05
C VAL A 331 -9.37 0.49 11.91
N ILE A 332 -9.27 -0.76 11.44
CA ILE A 332 -10.39 -1.69 11.25
C ILE A 332 -10.93 -2.25 12.58
N PRO A 333 -12.14 -2.86 12.61
CA PRO A 333 -12.66 -3.60 13.76
C PRO A 333 -11.93 -4.93 13.93
N SER A 334 -10.80 -4.92 14.61
CA SER A 334 -9.92 -6.10 14.79
C SER A 334 -10.63 -7.30 15.41
N GLY A 335 -11.66 -7.08 16.24
CA GLY A 335 -12.45 -8.16 16.82
C GLY A 335 -13.31 -8.95 15.82
N CYS A 336 -13.52 -8.39 14.62
CA CYS A 336 -14.20 -9.06 13.51
C CYS A 336 -13.19 -9.70 12.52
N SER A 337 -11.90 -9.48 12.72
CA SER A 337 -10.85 -9.98 11.83
C SER A 337 -10.68 -11.50 11.98
N PRO A 338 -10.73 -12.28 10.89
CA PRO A 338 -10.60 -13.73 10.92
C PRO A 338 -9.36 -14.26 11.65
N PRO A 339 -8.14 -13.66 11.54
CA PRO A 339 -6.99 -14.08 12.30
C PRO A 339 -7.16 -13.95 13.82
N ILE A 340 -7.78 -12.86 14.26
CA ILE A 340 -8.03 -12.61 15.68
C ILE A 340 -9.11 -13.57 16.19
N LEU A 341 -10.18 -13.73 15.43
CA LEU A 341 -11.25 -14.68 15.75
C LEU A 341 -10.72 -16.12 15.81
N THR A 342 -9.90 -16.56 14.87
CA THR A 342 -9.30 -17.89 14.85
C THR A 342 -8.36 -18.11 16.04
N LYS A 343 -7.47 -17.14 16.28
CA LYS A 343 -6.48 -17.22 17.37
C LYS A 343 -7.11 -17.37 18.76
N PHE A 344 -8.20 -16.66 19.01
CA PHE A 344 -8.84 -16.59 20.33
C PHE A 344 -10.12 -17.43 20.45
N ALA A 345 -10.43 -18.26 19.44
CA ALA A 345 -11.63 -19.07 19.39
C ALA A 345 -11.79 -20.01 20.59
N ASP A 346 -10.71 -20.67 21.00
CA ASP A 346 -10.75 -21.74 22.01
C ASP A 346 -10.49 -21.22 23.43
N VAL A 347 -10.04 -19.97 23.56
CA VAL A 347 -9.66 -19.38 24.86
C VAL A 347 -10.59 -18.26 25.30
N SER A 348 -11.49 -17.79 24.44
CA SER A 348 -12.44 -16.72 24.76
C SER A 348 -13.79 -17.29 25.16
N PRO A 349 -14.35 -16.87 26.33
CA PRO A 349 -15.71 -17.29 26.72
C PRO A 349 -16.76 -16.69 25.77
N ALA A 350 -17.93 -17.32 25.66
CA ALA A 350 -19.02 -16.85 24.80
C ALA A 350 -19.41 -15.39 25.09
N SER A 351 -19.30 -14.95 26.34
CA SER A 351 -19.59 -13.56 26.76
C SER A 351 -18.63 -12.52 26.18
N ALA A 352 -17.46 -12.92 25.69
CA ALA A 352 -16.47 -12.04 25.05
C ALA A 352 -16.91 -11.63 23.64
N TYR A 353 -17.79 -12.39 23.01
CA TYR A 353 -18.32 -12.11 21.68
C TYR A 353 -19.52 -11.20 21.73
N ASP A 354 -19.66 -10.36 20.72
CA ASP A 354 -20.94 -9.68 20.44
C ASP A 354 -21.95 -10.68 19.87
N SER A 355 -23.13 -10.75 20.45
CA SER A 355 -24.12 -11.77 20.09
C SER A 355 -24.75 -11.60 18.72
N ARG A 356 -24.69 -10.40 18.13
CA ARG A 356 -25.23 -10.11 16.80
C ARG A 356 -24.22 -10.35 15.69
N THR A 357 -22.97 -9.92 15.94
CA THR A 357 -21.93 -9.89 14.93
C THR A 357 -20.94 -11.07 15.03
N GLY A 358 -20.89 -11.75 16.17
CA GLY A 358 -19.89 -12.78 16.43
C GLY A 358 -18.46 -12.24 16.61
N CYS A 359 -18.28 -10.93 16.67
CA CYS A 359 -16.98 -10.29 16.83
C CYS A 359 -16.53 -10.24 18.31
N LEU A 360 -15.23 -10.27 18.56
CA LEU A 360 -14.65 -10.12 19.90
C LEU A 360 -14.70 -8.65 20.35
N LYS A 361 -15.54 -8.36 21.35
CA LYS A 361 -15.84 -6.99 21.83
C LYS A 361 -14.61 -6.20 22.22
N ALA A 362 -13.73 -6.77 23.07
CA ALA A 362 -12.58 -6.07 23.61
C ALA A 362 -11.58 -5.62 22.51
N TYR A 363 -11.48 -6.37 21.41
CA TYR A 363 -10.62 -6.04 20.28
C TYR A 363 -11.23 -4.91 19.41
N ASN A 364 -12.56 -4.89 19.27
CA ASN A 364 -13.25 -3.78 18.61
C ASN A 364 -13.19 -2.50 19.47
N GLU A 365 -13.33 -2.60 20.80
CA GLU A 365 -13.16 -1.47 21.71
C GLU A 365 -11.76 -0.85 21.65
N LEU A 366 -10.73 -1.66 21.41
CA LEU A 366 -9.37 -1.15 21.18
C LEU A 366 -9.31 -0.33 19.89
N GLY A 367 -9.88 -0.83 18.80
CA GLY A 367 -9.96 -0.09 17.53
C GLY A 367 -10.73 1.22 17.67
N LEU A 368 -11.88 1.21 18.33
CA LEU A 368 -12.65 2.42 18.63
C LEU A 368 -11.86 3.42 19.46
N HIS A 369 -11.11 2.94 20.46
CA HIS A 369 -10.26 3.80 21.28
C HIS A 369 -9.14 4.46 20.44
N HIS A 370 -8.49 3.70 19.56
CA HIS A 370 -7.52 4.25 18.62
C HIS A 370 -8.16 5.34 17.76
N ASN A 371 -9.26 5.03 17.10
CA ASN A 371 -9.93 5.93 16.17
C ASN A 371 -10.40 7.21 16.86
N SER A 372 -10.91 7.12 18.09
CA SER A 372 -11.30 8.28 18.89
C SER A 372 -10.10 9.18 19.23
N LEU A 373 -8.97 8.59 19.64
CA LEU A 373 -7.76 9.36 19.91
C LEU A 373 -7.17 9.97 18.63
N LEU A 374 -7.17 9.21 17.52
CA LEU A 374 -6.69 9.70 16.24
C LEU A 374 -7.52 10.89 15.77
N GLN A 375 -8.85 10.82 15.81
CA GLN A 375 -9.73 11.94 15.44
C GLN A 375 -9.46 13.16 16.30
N ALA A 376 -9.33 13.00 17.63
CA ALA A 376 -9.00 14.09 18.54
C ALA A 376 -7.64 14.76 18.20
N GLU A 377 -6.64 13.99 17.80
CA GLU A 377 -5.36 14.54 17.36
C GLU A 377 -5.45 15.23 16.00
N LEU A 378 -6.24 14.68 15.06
CA LEU A 378 -6.49 15.32 13.76
C LEU A 378 -7.24 16.64 13.92
N ASP A 379 -8.20 16.73 14.84
CA ASP A 379 -8.92 17.97 15.16
C ASP A 379 -7.97 19.05 15.73
N LYS A 380 -7.04 18.65 16.62
CA LYS A 380 -6.00 19.57 17.12
C LYS A 380 -5.10 20.07 15.99
N LEU A 381 -4.65 19.17 15.11
CA LEU A 381 -3.84 19.55 13.96
C LEU A 381 -4.61 20.46 12.98
N GLN A 382 -5.88 20.17 12.74
CA GLN A 382 -6.75 21.01 11.91
C GLN A 382 -6.95 22.40 12.52
N ALA A 383 -7.16 22.51 13.83
CA ALA A 383 -7.29 23.78 14.55
C ALA A 383 -5.99 24.60 14.52
N LYS A 384 -4.84 23.92 14.65
CA LYS A 384 -3.51 24.51 14.59
C LYS A 384 -3.15 24.99 13.18
N HIS A 385 -3.54 24.26 12.15
CA HIS A 385 -3.19 24.50 10.75
C HIS A 385 -4.43 24.78 9.89
N ARG A 386 -5.03 25.99 10.08
CA ARG A 386 -6.32 26.37 9.48
C ARG A 386 -6.36 26.36 7.94
N ASN A 387 -5.21 26.46 7.30
CA ASN A 387 -5.06 26.44 5.84
C ASN A 387 -4.73 25.03 5.29
N VAL A 388 -4.75 24.02 6.14
CA VAL A 388 -4.59 22.61 5.80
C VAL A 388 -5.96 21.96 5.86
N ARG A 389 -6.19 20.98 5.02
CA ARG A 389 -7.38 20.14 5.02
C ARG A 389 -6.99 18.73 5.44
N ILE A 390 -7.48 18.32 6.59
CA ILE A 390 -7.27 16.98 7.13
C ILE A 390 -8.61 16.25 7.12
N ILE A 391 -8.70 15.15 6.41
CA ILE A 391 -9.90 14.33 6.28
C ILE A 391 -9.65 13.03 7.02
N TYR A 392 -10.43 12.77 8.07
CA TYR A 392 -10.50 11.44 8.65
C TYR A 392 -11.29 10.51 7.69
N ALA A 393 -10.70 9.39 7.31
CA ALA A 393 -11.34 8.37 6.48
C ALA A 393 -11.74 7.19 7.38
N ASP A 394 -13.04 7.07 7.64
CA ASP A 394 -13.55 6.00 8.49
C ASP A 394 -13.37 4.64 7.81
N PHE A 395 -12.62 3.75 8.46
CA PHE A 395 -12.41 2.38 8.03
C PHE A 395 -13.19 1.39 8.91
N PHE A 396 -13.44 1.78 10.16
CA PHE A 396 -14.12 0.96 11.14
C PHE A 396 -15.62 0.84 10.87
N GLY A 397 -16.29 1.98 10.74
CA GLY A 397 -17.74 2.05 10.56
C GLY A 397 -18.24 1.25 9.35
N PRO A 398 -17.70 1.48 8.15
CA PRO A 398 -18.12 0.72 6.97
C PRO A 398 -17.98 -0.80 7.10
N ILE A 399 -16.90 -1.29 7.74
CA ILE A 399 -16.75 -2.73 7.98
C ILE A 399 -17.79 -3.22 8.99
N MET A 400 -18.04 -2.47 10.05
CA MET A 400 -19.08 -2.84 11.02
C MET A 400 -20.47 -2.84 10.39
N ASP A 401 -20.80 -1.87 9.54
CA ASP A 401 -22.06 -1.82 8.80
C ASP A 401 -22.24 -3.06 7.92
N MET A 402 -21.19 -3.49 7.23
CA MET A 402 -21.19 -4.72 6.42
C MET A 402 -21.35 -5.96 7.30
N VAL A 403 -20.71 -6.03 8.46
CA VAL A 403 -20.83 -7.16 9.40
C VAL A 403 -22.20 -7.20 10.06
N GLU A 404 -22.76 -6.06 10.45
CA GLU A 404 -24.08 -5.98 11.12
C GLU A 404 -25.28 -6.19 10.16
N SER A 405 -25.09 -5.89 8.89
CA SER A 405 -26.17 -5.95 7.89
C SER A 405 -25.66 -6.46 6.53
N PRO A 406 -25.08 -7.67 6.46
CA PRO A 406 -24.37 -8.16 5.28
C PRO A 406 -25.21 -8.11 4.00
N HIS A 407 -26.50 -8.47 4.08
CA HIS A 407 -27.39 -8.48 2.92
C HIS A 407 -27.63 -7.12 2.26
N LYS A 408 -27.51 -6.01 3.03
CA LYS A 408 -27.61 -4.66 2.44
C LYS A 408 -26.46 -4.35 1.47
N PHE A 409 -25.36 -5.06 1.60
CA PHE A 409 -24.15 -4.89 0.80
C PHE A 409 -23.94 -6.03 -0.20
N GLY A 410 -24.87 -6.99 -0.25
CA GLY A 410 -24.78 -8.16 -1.13
C GLY A 410 -23.90 -9.29 -0.58
N PHE A 411 -23.58 -9.26 0.73
CA PHE A 411 -22.80 -10.29 1.39
C PHE A 411 -23.66 -11.39 2.02
N GLU A 412 -23.09 -12.58 2.16
CA GLU A 412 -23.71 -13.71 2.85
C GLU A 412 -23.69 -13.51 4.38
N GLU A 413 -24.56 -14.26 5.11
CA GLU A 413 -24.69 -14.16 6.57
C GLU A 413 -23.40 -14.54 7.31
N ASP A 414 -22.66 -15.54 6.81
CA ASP A 414 -21.42 -16.02 7.40
C ASP A 414 -20.21 -15.15 6.99
N ILE A 415 -20.40 -13.85 7.04
CA ILE A 415 -19.51 -12.79 6.56
C ILE A 415 -18.09 -12.82 7.16
N LEU A 416 -17.90 -13.42 8.33
CA LEU A 416 -16.60 -13.55 9.00
C LEU A 416 -15.77 -14.72 8.45
N ILE A 417 -16.34 -15.56 7.58
CA ILE A 417 -15.62 -16.66 6.92
C ILE A 417 -14.90 -16.10 5.71
N VAL A 418 -13.58 -16.38 5.63
CA VAL A 418 -12.78 -15.93 4.48
C VAL A 418 -13.17 -16.68 3.20
N CYS A 419 -13.04 -15.99 2.07
CA CYS A 419 -13.36 -16.58 0.77
C CYS A 419 -12.35 -17.67 0.38
N CYS A 420 -11.05 -17.42 0.58
CA CYS A 420 -9.96 -18.29 0.17
C CYS A 420 -9.07 -18.66 1.37
N GLY A 421 -8.98 -19.96 1.68
CA GLY A 421 -8.13 -20.45 2.76
C GLY A 421 -8.25 -21.94 3.00
N GLY A 422 -7.49 -22.43 3.99
CA GLY A 422 -7.42 -23.82 4.36
C GLY A 422 -8.54 -24.27 5.30
N PRO A 423 -8.62 -25.58 5.57
CA PRO A 423 -9.60 -26.12 6.51
C PRO A 423 -9.34 -25.57 7.92
N GLY A 424 -10.39 -25.07 8.56
CA GLY A 424 -10.33 -24.51 9.90
C GLY A 424 -11.52 -23.61 10.19
N ARG A 425 -11.59 -23.12 11.44
CA ARG A 425 -12.58 -22.15 11.85
C ARG A 425 -12.38 -20.86 11.04
N TYR A 426 -13.44 -20.27 10.56
CA TYR A 426 -13.43 -19.14 9.63
C TYR A 426 -12.75 -19.41 8.27
N ARG A 427 -12.56 -20.69 7.91
CA ARG A 427 -11.79 -21.14 6.74
C ARG A 427 -10.36 -20.57 6.72
N LEU A 428 -9.78 -20.40 7.90
CA LEU A 428 -8.43 -19.85 8.07
C LEU A 428 -7.51 -20.88 8.72
N ASN A 429 -6.41 -21.20 8.03
CA ASN A 429 -5.37 -22.08 8.52
C ASN A 429 -4.00 -21.56 8.08
N SER A 430 -3.14 -21.24 9.03
CA SER A 430 -1.81 -20.68 8.75
C SER A 430 -0.87 -21.63 8.00
N THR A 431 -1.13 -22.95 8.06
CA THR A 431 -0.34 -23.96 7.33
C THR A 431 -0.87 -24.26 5.92
N VAL A 432 -2.07 -23.77 5.60
CA VAL A 432 -2.73 -23.92 4.29
C VAL A 432 -3.26 -22.54 3.86
N PRO A 433 -2.38 -21.64 3.45
CA PRO A 433 -2.79 -20.31 3.02
C PRO A 433 -3.58 -20.34 1.70
N CYS A 434 -4.25 -19.22 1.38
CA CYS A 434 -4.88 -19.05 0.07
C CYS A 434 -3.85 -19.27 -1.05
N GLY A 435 -4.23 -20.04 -2.08
CA GLY A 435 -3.35 -20.45 -3.17
C GLY A 435 -2.61 -21.79 -2.95
N ASP A 436 -2.63 -22.35 -1.73
CA ASP A 436 -2.17 -23.72 -1.48
C ASP A 436 -3.08 -24.73 -2.19
N ALA A 437 -2.54 -25.90 -2.57
CA ALA A 437 -3.28 -26.97 -3.25
C ALA A 437 -4.45 -27.53 -2.40
N ALA A 438 -4.34 -27.46 -1.07
CA ALA A 438 -5.37 -27.89 -0.13
C ALA A 438 -6.32 -26.76 0.30
N ALA A 439 -6.08 -25.54 -0.15
CA ALA A 439 -6.97 -24.41 0.12
C ALA A 439 -8.24 -24.52 -0.74
N THR A 440 -9.34 -24.01 -0.19
CA THR A 440 -10.62 -23.92 -0.88
C THR A 440 -11.03 -22.47 -1.05
N MET A 441 -11.80 -22.19 -2.09
CA MET A 441 -12.36 -20.87 -2.38
C MET A 441 -13.89 -20.89 -2.24
N CYS A 442 -14.49 -19.78 -1.83
CA CYS A 442 -15.92 -19.58 -1.89
C CYS A 442 -16.42 -19.56 -3.34
N GLN A 443 -17.71 -19.80 -3.56
CA GLN A 443 -18.30 -19.78 -4.90
C GLN A 443 -18.36 -18.37 -5.48
N ASP A 444 -18.72 -17.40 -4.63
CA ASP A 444 -18.85 -15.99 -5.00
C ASP A 444 -18.00 -15.09 -4.07
N PRO A 445 -16.82 -14.65 -4.51
CA PRO A 445 -16.00 -13.72 -3.74
C PRO A 445 -16.69 -12.37 -3.49
N SER A 446 -17.58 -11.94 -4.38
CA SER A 446 -18.31 -10.67 -4.21
C SER A 446 -19.32 -10.70 -3.07
N ALA A 447 -19.69 -11.89 -2.62
CA ALA A 447 -20.58 -12.12 -1.48
C ALA A 447 -19.84 -12.26 -0.13
N ARG A 448 -18.52 -12.03 -0.10
CA ARG A 448 -17.67 -12.15 1.09
C ARG A 448 -16.97 -10.84 1.44
N LEU A 449 -16.78 -10.60 2.74
CA LEU A 449 -16.04 -9.45 3.25
C LEU A 449 -14.52 -9.66 3.15
N TYR A 450 -14.06 -10.83 3.62
CA TYR A 450 -12.65 -11.18 3.71
C TYR A 450 -12.21 -12.11 2.59
N TRP A 451 -11.09 -11.79 1.94
CA TRP A 451 -10.50 -12.61 0.89
C TRP A 451 -9.69 -13.79 1.46
N ASP A 452 -8.57 -13.54 2.14
CA ASP A 452 -7.59 -14.55 2.55
C ASP A 452 -7.30 -14.57 4.06
N GLY A 453 -8.12 -13.94 4.85
CA GLY A 453 -7.96 -13.81 6.29
C GLY A 453 -7.30 -12.51 6.75
N VAL A 454 -6.52 -11.85 5.90
CA VAL A 454 -5.89 -10.56 6.20
C VAL A 454 -6.49 -9.44 5.37
N HIS A 455 -6.79 -9.72 4.09
CA HIS A 455 -7.21 -8.74 3.12
C HIS A 455 -8.72 -8.81 2.89
N LEU A 456 -9.28 -7.67 2.50
CA LEU A 456 -10.69 -7.58 2.10
C LEU A 456 -10.87 -8.03 0.65
N THR A 457 -12.08 -8.43 0.30
CA THR A 457 -12.44 -8.68 -1.10
C THR A 457 -12.51 -7.37 -1.88
N GLU A 458 -12.50 -7.46 -3.19
CA GLU A 458 -12.70 -6.32 -4.09
C GLU A 458 -14.05 -5.62 -3.83
N ALA A 459 -15.10 -6.39 -3.58
CA ALA A 459 -16.44 -5.87 -3.27
C ALA A 459 -16.43 -5.02 -1.98
N ALA A 460 -15.81 -5.50 -0.92
CA ALA A 460 -15.66 -4.75 0.33
C ALA A 460 -14.81 -3.47 0.15
N ASN A 461 -13.69 -3.59 -0.54
CA ASN A 461 -12.83 -2.43 -0.85
C ASN A 461 -13.57 -1.36 -1.64
N ARG A 462 -14.42 -1.74 -2.59
CA ARG A 462 -15.25 -0.82 -3.37
C ARG A 462 -16.23 -0.04 -2.48
N HIS A 463 -16.89 -0.71 -1.52
CA HIS A 463 -17.81 -0.03 -0.59
C HIS A 463 -17.08 1.01 0.25
N ILE A 464 -15.92 0.66 0.81
CA ILE A 464 -15.11 1.57 1.62
C ILE A 464 -14.60 2.75 0.78
N ALA A 465 -14.08 2.47 -0.42
CA ALA A 465 -13.58 3.50 -1.32
C ALA A 465 -14.66 4.52 -1.69
N ASN A 466 -15.89 4.09 -1.94
CA ASN A 466 -17.02 4.97 -2.25
C ASN A 466 -17.35 5.92 -1.07
N ILE A 467 -17.28 5.44 0.16
CA ILE A 467 -17.50 6.24 1.37
C ILE A 467 -16.37 7.30 1.52
N TRP A 468 -15.12 6.88 1.36
CA TRP A 468 -13.98 7.78 1.45
C TRP A 468 -13.98 8.84 0.34
N LEU A 469 -14.32 8.47 -0.90
CA LEU A 469 -14.50 9.40 -2.02
C LEU A 469 -15.62 10.42 -1.73
N GLY A 470 -16.72 9.97 -1.10
CA GLY A 470 -17.78 10.86 -0.63
C GLY A 470 -17.25 11.93 0.34
N SER A 471 -16.43 11.53 1.30
CA SER A 471 -15.80 12.44 2.28
C SER A 471 -14.79 13.40 1.62
N ILE A 472 -13.99 12.91 0.68
CA ILE A 472 -13.02 13.70 -0.08
C ILE A 472 -13.76 14.77 -0.93
N ASN A 473 -14.83 14.38 -1.62
CA ASN A 473 -15.58 15.24 -2.53
C ASN A 473 -16.47 16.26 -1.78
N SER A 474 -17.07 15.89 -0.65
CA SER A 474 -17.88 16.81 0.17
C SER A 474 -17.03 17.93 0.77
N ALA A 475 -15.82 17.61 1.22
CA ALA A 475 -14.87 18.59 1.73
C ALA A 475 -14.38 19.56 0.63
N THR A 476 -14.40 19.16 -0.66
CA THR A 476 -14.08 20.04 -1.80
C THR A 476 -15.23 21.05 -2.08
N ARG A 477 -16.47 20.68 -1.90
CA ARG A 477 -17.64 21.55 -2.13
C ARG A 477 -17.76 22.69 -1.11
N VAL A 478 -17.35 22.47 0.14
CA VAL A 478 -17.39 23.52 1.19
C VAL A 478 -16.37 24.63 0.91
N SER A 479 -15.21 24.31 0.29
CA SER A 479 -14.23 25.34 -0.09
C SER A 479 -14.66 26.17 -1.31
N SER A 480 -15.44 25.58 -2.23
CA SER A 480 -15.94 26.30 -3.42
C SER A 480 -17.18 27.15 -3.15
N SER A 481 -17.97 26.81 -2.13
CA SER A 481 -19.18 27.60 -1.79
C SER A 481 -18.88 28.92 -1.05
N LYS A 482 -17.69 29.08 -0.46
CA LYS A 482 -17.28 30.33 0.19
C LYS A 482 -16.89 31.45 -0.80
N CYS A 483 -16.69 31.14 -2.08
CA CYS A 483 -16.37 32.10 -3.13
C CYS A 483 -17.54 32.35 -4.11
N ALA A 484 -18.69 31.68 -3.96
CA ALA A 484 -19.81 31.82 -4.90
C ALA A 484 -20.72 33.06 -4.67
N ASN A 485 -20.54 33.81 -3.58
CA ASN A 485 -21.39 34.96 -3.24
C ASN A 485 -20.60 36.24 -2.92
N GLY A 486 -19.69 36.67 -3.80
CA GLY A 486 -19.07 37.98 -3.74
C GLY A 486 -17.60 38.02 -4.18
N PRO A 487 -17.05 39.16 -4.60
CA PRO A 487 -15.67 39.28 -5.04
C PRO A 487 -14.72 39.06 -3.87
N CYS A 488 -13.87 38.05 -3.95
CA CYS A 488 -12.76 37.84 -3.03
C CYS A 488 -11.78 39.02 -3.16
N ARG A 489 -11.77 39.93 -2.21
CA ARG A 489 -10.69 40.93 -2.10
C ARG A 489 -9.49 40.27 -1.43
N PRO A 490 -8.26 40.43 -1.96
CA PRO A 490 -7.07 40.05 -1.24
C PRO A 490 -6.91 40.98 -0.04
N SER A 491 -6.88 40.42 1.16
CA SER A 491 -6.46 41.14 2.37
C SER A 491 -4.95 41.32 2.32
N GLY A 492 -4.52 42.55 2.41
CA GLY A 492 -3.14 43.00 2.43
C GLY A 492 -2.33 42.48 3.62
#